data_37ecb65d805d04369556484d1dd7da25
#
_entry.id   37ecb65d805d04369556484d1dd7da25
#
_cell.length_a   1.000
_cell.length_b   1.000
_cell.length_c   1.000
_cell.angle_alpha   90.00
_cell.angle_beta   90.00
_cell.angle_gamma   90.00
#
_symmetry.space_group_name_H-M   'P 1'
#
loop_
_entity.id
_entity.type
_entity.pdbx_description
1 polymer ?
#
loop_
_entity_poly.entity_id
_entity_poly.type
_entity_poly.pdbx_seq_one_letter_code
_entity_poly.pdbx_strand_id
1 'polypeptide(L)'
;MKYFAWDDAKNAKLKADRGIGFEDIVFHIERGDLLDILEHPNPDRYAGQRIFVVQREDYVYLVPFVEDEHTVFLKTIIPSRKATKQYLGEESDDEDGR
;
A
#
# COMPACT_ATOMS: atom_id res chain seq x y z
N MET A 1 13.86 -10.92 -11.89
CA MET A 1 12.72 -9.98 -11.91
C MET A 1 11.47 -10.68 -11.41
N LYS A 2 10.70 -10.01 -10.57
CA LYS A 2 9.47 -10.57 -10.04
C LYS A 2 8.26 -9.92 -10.68
N TYR A 3 7.17 -10.67 -10.74
CA TYR A 3 5.92 -10.17 -11.30
C TYR A 3 4.96 -9.85 -10.17
N PHE A 4 4.20 -8.77 -10.35
CA PHE A 4 3.10 -8.48 -9.44
C PHE A 4 1.90 -9.36 -9.78
N ALA A 5 1.23 -9.84 -8.75
CA ALA A 5 0.03 -10.65 -8.92
C ALA A 5 -0.97 -10.29 -7.83
N TRP A 6 -2.23 -10.62 -8.07
CA TRP A 6 -3.31 -10.36 -7.12
C TRP A 6 -4.51 -11.21 -7.49
N ASP A 7 -5.48 -11.23 -6.58
CA ASP A 7 -6.77 -11.92 -6.80
C ASP A 7 -7.67 -11.00 -7.61
N ASP A 8 -8.16 -11.47 -8.77
CA ASP A 8 -8.99 -10.67 -9.65
C ASP A 8 -10.31 -10.26 -9.01
N ALA A 9 -10.92 -11.15 -8.23
CA ALA A 9 -12.18 -10.83 -7.56
C ALA A 9 -11.97 -9.74 -6.51
N LYS A 10 -10.88 -9.82 -5.77
CA LYS A 10 -10.53 -8.79 -4.80
C LYS A 10 -10.29 -7.46 -5.49
N ASN A 11 -9.62 -7.49 -6.63
CA ASN A 11 -9.33 -6.28 -7.40
C ASN A 11 -10.63 -5.60 -7.85
N ALA A 12 -11.56 -6.38 -8.38
CA ALA A 12 -12.84 -5.84 -8.82
C ALA A 12 -13.60 -5.21 -7.66
N LYS A 13 -13.56 -5.85 -6.48
CA LYS A 13 -14.24 -5.31 -5.31
C LYS A 13 -13.60 -4.01 -4.84
N LEU A 14 -12.29 -3.94 -4.83
CA LEU A 14 -11.60 -2.70 -4.43
C LEU A 14 -11.94 -1.55 -5.38
N LYS A 15 -11.98 -1.81 -6.67
CA LYS A 15 -12.36 -0.78 -7.64
C LYS A 15 -13.78 -0.29 -7.42
N ALA A 16 -14.70 -1.22 -7.16
CA ALA A 16 -16.10 -0.87 -6.93
C ALA A 16 -16.28 -0.09 -5.62
N ASP A 17 -15.57 -0.51 -4.58
CA ASP A 17 -15.78 0.06 -3.25
C ASP A 17 -14.98 1.35 -3.03
N ARG A 18 -13.80 1.45 -3.62
CA ARG A 18 -12.84 2.53 -3.28
C ARG A 18 -12.32 3.27 -4.50
N GLY A 19 -12.64 2.83 -5.69
CA GLY A 19 -12.16 3.47 -6.91
C GLY A 19 -10.67 3.30 -7.15
N ILE A 20 -10.05 2.30 -6.54
CA ILE A 20 -8.62 2.03 -6.73
C ILE A 20 -8.41 0.53 -6.86
N GLY A 21 -7.59 0.14 -7.83
CA GLY A 21 -7.26 -1.26 -8.04
C GLY A 21 -5.78 -1.51 -7.88
N PHE A 22 -5.40 -2.78 -7.91
CA PHE A 22 -4.00 -3.15 -7.79
C PHE A 22 -3.16 -2.63 -8.95
N GLU A 23 -3.75 -2.47 -10.13
CA GLU A 23 -3.05 -1.87 -11.27
C GLU A 23 -2.57 -0.47 -10.95
N ASP A 24 -3.39 0.30 -10.23
CA ASP A 24 -3.02 1.65 -9.83
C ASP A 24 -1.82 1.62 -8.87
N ILE A 25 -1.82 0.66 -7.97
CA ILE A 25 -0.71 0.51 -7.02
C ILE A 25 0.58 0.18 -7.76
N VAL A 26 0.53 -0.77 -8.69
CA VAL A 26 1.72 -1.14 -9.47
C VAL A 26 2.21 0.07 -10.26
N PHE A 27 1.30 0.80 -10.90
CA PHE A 27 1.67 2.01 -11.64
C PHE A 27 2.43 3.00 -10.75
N HIS A 28 1.92 3.25 -9.55
CA HIS A 28 2.56 4.21 -8.66
C HIS A 28 3.90 3.70 -8.13
N ILE A 29 4.00 2.40 -7.83
CA ILE A 29 5.27 1.83 -7.39
C ILE A 29 6.32 1.99 -8.50
N GLU A 30 5.95 1.70 -9.74
CA GLU A 30 6.90 1.75 -10.84
C GLU A 30 7.32 3.17 -11.20
N ARG A 31 6.46 4.14 -10.96
CA ARG A 31 6.83 5.54 -11.24
C ARG A 31 7.60 6.20 -10.09
N GLY A 32 7.80 5.49 -8.98
CA GLY A 32 8.63 6.04 -7.89
C GLY A 32 7.85 6.57 -6.71
N ASP A 33 6.59 6.22 -6.57
CA ASP A 33 5.76 6.67 -5.46
C ASP A 33 5.76 5.72 -4.28
N LEU A 34 6.65 4.75 -4.27
CA LEU A 34 6.83 3.84 -3.12
C LEU A 34 7.63 4.58 -2.06
N LEU A 35 7.01 4.83 -0.92
CA LEU A 35 7.63 5.61 0.15
C LEU A 35 8.42 4.77 1.12
N ASP A 36 7.98 3.53 1.36
CA ASP A 36 8.62 2.67 2.34
C ASP A 36 8.13 1.24 2.18
N ILE A 37 8.85 0.31 2.80
CA ILE A 37 8.43 -1.09 2.89
C ILE A 37 8.57 -1.48 4.35
N LEU A 38 7.46 -1.88 4.96
CA LEU A 38 7.42 -2.16 6.40
C LEU A 38 7.17 -3.64 6.66
N GLU A 39 7.67 -4.11 7.81
CA GLU A 39 7.29 -5.42 8.31
C GLU A 39 5.85 -5.37 8.81
N HIS A 40 5.13 -6.49 8.69
CA HIS A 40 3.80 -6.55 9.24
C HIS A 40 3.86 -6.37 10.77
N PRO A 41 2.93 -5.61 11.37
CA PRO A 41 2.99 -5.36 12.82
C PRO A 41 2.88 -6.62 13.67
N ASN A 42 2.36 -7.71 13.11
CA ASN A 42 2.25 -8.98 13.83
C ASN A 42 2.98 -10.07 13.06
N PRO A 43 4.34 -10.11 13.16
CA PRO A 43 5.11 -11.05 12.35
C PRO A 43 4.90 -12.51 12.75
N ASP A 44 4.49 -12.78 13.97
CA ASP A 44 4.22 -14.16 14.40
C ASP A 44 3.03 -14.77 13.67
N ARG A 45 2.04 -13.94 13.40
CA ARG A 45 0.82 -14.39 12.74
C ARG A 45 0.92 -14.28 11.22
N TYR A 46 1.67 -13.30 10.74
CA TYR A 46 1.75 -13.00 9.31
C TYR A 46 3.20 -13.08 8.85
N ALA A 47 3.84 -14.20 9.18
CA ALA A 47 5.25 -14.42 8.83
C ALA A 47 5.46 -14.24 7.34
N GLY A 48 6.49 -13.51 6.97
CA GLY A 48 6.82 -13.28 5.59
C GLY A 48 5.96 -12.22 4.90
N GLN A 49 5.01 -11.63 5.62
CA GLN A 49 4.17 -10.58 5.05
C GLN A 49 4.76 -9.22 5.36
N ARG A 50 4.88 -8.38 4.33
CA ARG A 50 5.35 -7.02 4.47
C ARG A 50 4.32 -6.07 3.89
N ILE A 51 4.58 -4.76 4.00
CA ILE A 51 3.60 -3.75 3.59
C ILE A 51 4.32 -2.70 2.76
N PHE A 52 3.85 -2.49 1.53
CA PHE A 52 4.27 -1.33 0.73
C PHE A 52 3.52 -0.10 1.22
N VAL A 53 4.25 1.00 1.39
CA VAL A 53 3.67 2.31 1.69
C VAL A 53 3.71 3.11 0.40
N VAL A 54 2.56 3.35 -0.21
CA VAL A 54 2.47 3.90 -1.55
C VAL A 54 1.69 5.21 -1.53
N GLN A 55 2.26 6.24 -2.14
CA GLN A 55 1.57 7.51 -2.32
C GLN A 55 0.80 7.50 -3.63
N ARG A 56 -0.45 7.93 -3.56
CA ARG A 56 -1.26 8.17 -4.75
C ARG A 56 -1.94 9.51 -4.56
N GLU A 57 -1.53 10.48 -5.37
CA GLU A 57 -2.00 11.87 -5.23
C GLU A 57 -1.67 12.39 -3.83
N ASP A 58 -2.64 12.82 -3.06
CA ASP A 58 -2.40 13.40 -1.73
C ASP A 58 -2.59 12.41 -0.59
N TYR A 59 -2.66 11.12 -0.91
CA TYR A 59 -3.00 10.14 0.10
C TYR A 59 -2.04 8.97 0.08
N VAL A 60 -1.90 8.31 1.24
CA VAL A 60 -1.01 7.17 1.39
C VAL A 60 -1.82 5.91 1.62
N TYR A 61 -1.46 4.87 0.90
CA TYR A 61 -2.12 3.57 0.98
C TYR A 61 -1.12 2.53 1.47
N LEU A 62 -1.60 1.62 2.30
CA LEU A 62 -0.82 0.50 2.77
C LEU A 62 -1.25 -0.74 2.00
N VAL A 63 -0.28 -1.44 1.42
CA VAL A 63 -0.56 -2.58 0.55
C VAL A 63 0.21 -3.79 1.07
N PRO A 64 -0.41 -4.60 1.93
CA PRO A 64 0.22 -5.84 2.39
C PRO A 64 0.50 -6.79 1.24
N PHE A 65 1.64 -7.45 1.29
CA PHE A 65 2.03 -8.37 0.24
C PHE A 65 2.87 -9.50 0.79
N VAL A 66 2.92 -10.60 0.05
CA VAL A 66 3.85 -11.69 0.29
C VAL A 66 4.61 -11.93 -1.00
N GLU A 67 5.82 -12.48 -0.92
CA GLU A 67 6.59 -12.71 -2.13
C GLU A 67 7.33 -14.03 -2.06
N ASP A 68 7.58 -14.59 -3.24
CA ASP A 68 8.44 -15.75 -3.41
C ASP A 68 9.49 -15.40 -4.45
N GLU A 69 10.11 -16.42 -5.07
CA GLU A 69 11.20 -16.20 -6.03
C GLU A 69 10.75 -15.42 -7.26
N HIS A 70 9.49 -15.56 -7.65
CA HIS A 70 9.04 -15.04 -8.93
C HIS A 70 7.91 -14.03 -8.82
N THR A 71 7.22 -13.97 -7.69
CA THR A 71 5.98 -13.23 -7.58
C THR A 71 5.94 -12.36 -6.34
N VAL A 72 5.42 -11.15 -6.50
CA VAL A 72 5.01 -10.28 -5.40
C VAL A 72 3.49 -10.25 -5.42
N PHE A 73 2.86 -10.91 -4.44
CA PHE A 73 1.41 -11.06 -4.41
C PHE A 73 0.81 -10.00 -3.49
N LEU A 74 0.05 -9.09 -4.08
CA LEU A 74 -0.59 -7.98 -3.36
C LEU A 74 -1.89 -8.48 -2.72
N LYS A 75 -2.02 -8.29 -1.41
CA LYS A 75 -3.13 -8.88 -0.65
C LYS A 75 -4.36 -7.98 -0.63
N THR A 76 -4.17 -6.70 -0.37
CA THR A 76 -5.27 -5.74 -0.31
C THR A 76 -4.71 -4.33 -0.39
N ILE A 77 -5.60 -3.34 -0.40
CA ILE A 77 -5.21 -1.92 -0.42
C ILE A 77 -5.96 -1.24 0.71
N ILE A 78 -5.23 -0.62 1.62
CA ILE A 78 -5.82 0.01 2.81
C ILE A 78 -5.47 1.48 2.82
N PRO A 79 -6.45 2.38 2.65
CA PRO A 79 -6.16 3.82 2.79
C PRO A 79 -5.81 4.12 4.26
N SER A 80 -4.81 4.94 4.47
CA SER A 80 -4.33 5.21 5.83
C SER A 80 -4.15 6.69 6.05
N ARG A 81 -5.02 7.27 6.86
CA ARG A 81 -4.90 8.67 7.25
C ARG A 81 -3.65 8.89 8.08
N LYS A 82 -3.37 7.97 8.98
CA LYS A 82 -2.20 8.08 9.85
C LYS A 82 -0.91 8.07 9.02
N ALA A 83 -0.81 7.15 8.07
CA ALA A 83 0.37 7.11 7.21
C ALA A 83 0.47 8.34 6.33
N THR A 84 -0.66 8.85 5.87
CA THR A 84 -0.67 10.08 5.07
C THR A 84 -0.05 11.23 5.87
N LYS A 85 -0.44 11.39 7.12
CA LYS A 85 0.14 12.43 7.96
C LYS A 85 1.63 12.19 8.21
N GLN A 86 1.99 10.94 8.47
CA GLN A 86 3.35 10.58 8.82
C GLN A 86 4.31 10.80 7.65
N TYR A 87 3.92 10.40 6.45
CA TYR A 87 4.83 10.40 5.31
C TYR A 87 4.73 11.67 4.46
N LEU A 88 3.57 12.32 4.42
CA LEU A 88 3.40 13.52 3.61
C LEU A 88 3.53 14.81 4.42
N GLY A 89 3.63 14.72 5.76
CA GLY A 89 3.92 15.86 6.63
C GLY A 89 2.84 16.92 6.66
N GLU A 90 1.64 16.52 6.63
CA GLU A 90 0.53 17.45 6.70
C GLU A 90 0.48 18.15 8.02
N GLU A 91 0.56 18.88 7.90
CA GLU A 91 0.54 19.41 8.79
C GLU A 91 0.14 19.71 9.58
N SER A 92 0.14 19.53 9.42
CA SER A 92 0.01 19.71 10.04
C SER A 92 -0.33 20.17 10.68
N ASP A 93 -0.61 20.00 10.54
CA ASP A 93 -0.85 20.36 11.02
C ASP A 93 -1.12 20.79 11.79
N ASP A 94 -1.10 20.69 11.81
CA ASP A 94 -1.17 20.98 12.40
C ASP A 94 -1.40 21.48 13.04
N GLU A 95 -1.40 21.47 12.99
CA GLU A 95 -1.42 21.76 13.46
C GLU A 95 -1.60 22.14 14.03
N ASP A 96 -1.79 21.95 14.20
CA ASP A 96 -1.78 22.11 14.67
C ASP A 96 -1.78 22.35 15.25
N GLY A 97 -1.67 22.29 15.10
CA GLY A 97 -1.58 22.28 15.72
C GLY A 97 -1.73 22.47 16.19
N ARG A 98 -1.80 22.61 16.38
CA ARG A 98 -1.79 22.63 16.71
C ARG A 98 -1.92 22.80 17.13
#